data_bb5000574a8e12c67239602401f30f5d
#
_entry.id   bb5000574a8e12c67239602401f30f5d
#
_cell.length_a   1.000
_cell.length_b   1.000
_cell.length_c   1.000
_cell.angle_alpha   90.00
_cell.angle_beta   90.00
_cell.angle_gamma   90.00
#
_symmetry.space_group_name_H-M   'P 1'
#
loop_
_entity.id
_entity.type
_entity.pdbx_description
1 polymer ?
#
loop_
_entity_poly.entity_id
_entity_poly.type
_entity_poly.pdbx_seq_one_letter_code
_entity_poly.pdbx_strand_id
1 'polypeptide(L)'
;MKFQRFKRGNVVMVEFSPSMGSEIKGKHLAIVLTKNDSPNNGVLTVIPLSSKNKPYYVPIGNFFLNEAIPFLDKQLNEFIENIKNVTDEEKKAMLDNANKFIVVAKMYQKMGVDSYAMVQNISTISKLRVLKPINKYVVLCQEKGLLK
;
A
#
# COMPACT_ATOMS: atom_id res chain seq x y z
N MET A 1 10.86 -19.66 11.32
CA MET A 1 9.84 -18.58 11.24
C MET A 1 9.31 -18.50 9.81
N LYS A 2 8.00 -18.39 9.67
CA LYS A 2 7.40 -18.19 8.35
C LYS A 2 7.02 -16.72 8.18
N PHE A 3 7.35 -16.16 7.03
CA PHE A 3 7.07 -14.76 6.67
C PHE A 3 5.84 -14.65 5.76
N GLN A 4 5.26 -13.48 5.71
CA GLN A 4 4.23 -13.16 4.73
C GLN A 4 4.80 -13.29 3.31
N ARG A 5 4.00 -13.79 2.39
CA ARG A 5 4.35 -13.90 0.98
C ARG A 5 3.90 -12.67 0.22
N PHE A 6 4.76 -12.14 -0.63
CA PHE A 6 4.48 -10.98 -1.48
C PHE A 6 4.58 -11.33 -2.96
N LYS A 7 3.88 -10.60 -3.78
CA LYS A 7 3.94 -10.73 -5.23
C LYS A 7 4.68 -9.54 -5.82
N ARG A 8 5.38 -9.75 -6.94
CA ARG A 8 5.97 -8.65 -7.70
C ARG A 8 4.88 -7.64 -8.07
N GLY A 9 5.16 -6.36 -7.89
CA GLY A 9 4.21 -5.27 -8.11
C GLY A 9 3.36 -4.90 -6.90
N ASN A 10 3.38 -5.68 -5.81
CA ASN A 10 2.76 -5.23 -4.57
C ASN A 10 3.39 -3.93 -4.10
N VAL A 11 2.58 -3.03 -3.57
CA VAL A 11 3.05 -1.82 -2.90
C VAL A 11 2.96 -2.02 -1.40
N VAL A 12 4.06 -1.76 -0.73
CA VAL A 12 4.19 -1.95 0.72
C VAL A 12 4.78 -0.69 1.36
N MET A 13 4.47 -0.47 2.62
CA MET A 13 5.13 0.57 3.42
C MET A 13 6.34 -0.06 4.10
N VAL A 14 7.49 0.56 3.94
CA VAL A 14 8.77 0.06 4.46
C VAL A 14 9.43 1.10 5.36
N GLU A 15 9.96 0.67 6.49
CA GLU A 15 10.85 1.48 7.33
C GLU A 15 12.30 1.20 6.93
N PHE A 16 12.92 2.19 6.31
CA PHE A 16 14.31 2.07 5.81
C PHE A 16 15.36 2.47 6.83
N SER A 17 14.97 3.12 7.92
CA SER A 17 15.92 3.50 8.98
C SER A 17 16.34 2.28 9.84
N PRO A 18 17.55 2.24 10.40
CA PRO A 18 18.64 3.22 10.25
C PRO A 18 19.32 3.13 8.89
N SER A 19 19.85 4.25 8.44
CA SER A 19 20.53 4.38 7.13
C SER A 19 21.77 5.27 7.25
N MET A 20 22.66 5.16 6.29
CA MET A 20 23.91 5.92 6.26
C MET A 20 24.02 6.78 4.99
N GLY A 21 24.54 7.99 5.15
CA GLY A 21 24.82 8.88 4.03
C GLY A 21 23.62 9.14 3.12
N SER A 22 23.76 8.79 1.86
CA SER A 22 22.73 8.97 0.83
C SER A 22 21.73 7.81 0.71
N GLU A 23 21.79 6.84 1.61
CA GLU A 23 20.78 5.78 1.65
C GLU A 23 19.41 6.36 1.97
N ILE A 24 18.38 5.70 1.47
CA ILE A 24 16.98 6.10 1.76
C ILE A 24 16.71 6.02 3.27
N LYS A 25 15.97 6.99 3.78
CA LYS A 25 15.66 7.13 5.21
C LYS A 25 14.17 7.16 5.46
N GLY A 26 13.76 6.63 6.62
CA GLY A 26 12.41 6.71 7.11
C GLY A 26 11.43 5.79 6.40
N LYS A 27 10.16 6.13 6.52
CA LYS A 27 9.06 5.34 5.96
C LYS A 27 8.75 5.78 4.54
N HIS A 28 8.79 4.84 3.62
CA HIS A 28 8.42 5.07 2.23
C HIS A 28 7.55 3.94 1.71
N LEU A 29 6.62 4.28 0.82
CA LEU A 29 6.02 3.27 -0.04
C LEU A 29 7.10 2.68 -0.94
N ALA A 30 6.98 1.41 -1.24
CA ALA A 30 7.90 0.71 -2.12
C ALA A 30 7.17 -0.34 -2.94
N ILE A 31 7.64 -0.55 -4.16
CA ILE A 31 7.13 -1.60 -5.04
C ILE A 31 8.00 -2.85 -4.89
N VAL A 32 7.37 -3.99 -4.64
CA VAL A 32 8.06 -5.28 -4.56
C VAL A 32 8.51 -5.74 -5.94
N LEU A 33 9.80 -5.99 -6.09
CA LEU A 33 10.41 -6.52 -7.31
C LEU A 33 10.63 -8.03 -7.27
N THR A 34 10.71 -8.62 -6.09
CA THR A 34 10.96 -10.04 -5.90
C THR A 34 9.95 -10.88 -6.69
N LYS A 35 10.46 -11.76 -7.52
CA LYS A 35 9.69 -12.78 -8.25
C LYS A 35 9.73 -14.09 -7.48
N ASN A 36 8.62 -14.81 -7.45
CA ASN A 36 8.53 -16.13 -6.80
C ASN A 36 8.92 -16.11 -5.31
N ASP A 37 8.36 -15.15 -4.57
CA ASP A 37 8.57 -15.08 -3.13
C ASP A 37 7.99 -16.29 -2.40
N SER A 38 8.59 -16.62 -1.27
CA SER A 38 8.22 -17.78 -0.45
C SER A 38 8.11 -17.39 1.02
N PRO A 39 7.26 -18.07 1.81
CA PRO A 39 7.19 -17.86 3.25
C PRO A 39 8.49 -18.17 4.02
N ASN A 40 9.39 -18.91 3.39
CA ASN A 40 10.70 -19.23 3.98
C ASN A 40 11.76 -18.17 3.66
N ASN A 41 11.48 -17.27 2.73
CA ASN A 41 12.36 -16.17 2.37
C ASN A 41 12.08 -14.95 3.26
N GLY A 42 13.09 -14.51 3.98
CA GLY A 42 12.99 -13.38 4.92
C GLY A 42 13.33 -12.02 4.33
N VAL A 43 13.63 -11.92 3.02
CA VAL A 43 14.03 -10.69 2.37
C VAL A 43 13.17 -10.38 1.14
N LEU A 44 13.12 -9.09 0.77
CA LEU A 44 12.47 -8.60 -0.44
C LEU A 44 13.38 -7.60 -1.14
N THR A 45 13.38 -7.62 -2.45
CA THR A 45 13.93 -6.53 -3.26
C THR A 45 12.81 -5.58 -3.61
N VAL A 46 13.01 -4.30 -3.31
CA VAL A 46 11.99 -3.25 -3.48
C VAL A 46 12.54 -2.01 -4.17
N ILE A 47 11.68 -1.28 -4.87
CA ILE A 47 11.96 0.10 -5.34
C ILE A 47 11.21 1.06 -4.42
N PRO A 48 11.88 1.93 -3.68
CA PRO A 48 11.22 2.98 -2.92
C PRO A 48 10.55 4.02 -3.83
N LEU A 49 9.47 4.60 -3.33
CA LEU A 49 8.73 5.66 -4.00
C LEU A 49 8.90 6.99 -3.27
N SER A 50 8.94 8.08 -4.04
CA SER A 50 8.98 9.45 -3.53
C SER A 50 7.88 10.28 -4.16
N SER A 51 7.38 11.27 -3.44
CA SER A 51 6.51 12.32 -3.98
C SER A 51 7.29 13.49 -4.60
N LYS A 52 8.60 13.48 -4.46
CA LYS A 52 9.49 14.54 -5.01
C LYS A 52 9.94 14.17 -6.41
N ASN A 53 9.84 15.13 -7.34
CA ASN A 53 10.37 14.99 -8.68
C ASN A 53 11.87 15.32 -8.68
N LYS A 54 12.69 14.38 -9.10
CA LYS A 54 14.12 14.58 -9.32
C LYS A 54 14.54 14.02 -10.68
N PRO A 55 15.58 14.59 -11.34
CA PRO A 55 15.95 14.18 -12.70
C PRO A 55 16.28 12.69 -12.86
N TYR A 56 16.73 12.03 -11.80
CA TYR A 56 17.10 10.61 -11.80
C TYR A 56 16.02 9.69 -11.24
N TYR A 57 14.84 10.23 -10.92
CA TYR A 57 13.67 9.42 -10.54
C TYR A 57 12.80 9.15 -11.77
N VAL A 58 12.19 8.00 -11.81
CA VAL A 58 11.28 7.61 -12.89
C VAL A 58 9.85 7.94 -12.50
N PRO A 59 9.15 8.82 -13.24
CA PRO A 59 7.76 9.11 -12.95
C PRO A 59 6.88 7.88 -13.24
N ILE A 60 6.06 7.51 -12.28
CA ILE A 60 5.11 6.40 -12.41
C ILE A 60 3.65 6.86 -12.33
N GLY A 61 3.44 8.18 -12.25
CA GLY A 61 2.11 8.80 -12.25
C GLY A 61 1.36 8.60 -10.95
N ASN A 62 0.08 8.92 -10.97
CA ASN A 62 -0.82 8.80 -9.84
C ASN A 62 -1.70 7.55 -9.97
N PHE A 63 -1.07 6.40 -10.06
CA PHE A 63 -1.78 5.13 -10.25
C PHE A 63 -2.71 4.81 -9.06
N PHE A 64 -2.38 5.28 -7.87
CA PHE A 64 -3.19 5.05 -6.69
C PHE A 64 -4.60 5.61 -6.85
N LEU A 65 -4.73 6.88 -7.23
CA LEU A 65 -6.05 7.49 -7.43
C LEU A 65 -6.82 6.84 -8.59
N ASN A 66 -6.14 6.54 -9.68
CA ASN A 66 -6.78 5.95 -10.85
C ASN A 66 -7.34 4.55 -10.60
N GLU A 67 -6.73 3.79 -9.70
CA GLU A 67 -7.16 2.43 -9.38
C GLU A 67 -8.03 2.35 -8.12
N ALA A 68 -7.80 3.23 -7.15
CA ALA A 68 -8.54 3.23 -5.90
C ALA A 68 -9.95 3.84 -6.04
N ILE A 69 -10.13 4.87 -6.86
CA ILE A 69 -11.44 5.54 -7.03
C ILE A 69 -12.53 4.59 -7.51
N PRO A 70 -12.35 3.79 -8.59
CA PRO A 70 -13.37 2.84 -9.00
C PRO A 70 -13.71 1.78 -7.95
N PHE A 71 -12.71 1.37 -7.18
CA PHE A 71 -12.91 0.43 -6.09
C PHE A 71 -13.71 1.05 -4.94
N LEU A 72 -13.42 2.30 -4.58
CA LEU A 72 -14.16 3.05 -3.57
C LEU A 72 -15.62 3.24 -3.97
N ASP A 73 -15.89 3.60 -5.21
CA ASP A 73 -17.25 3.73 -5.74
C ASP A 73 -18.00 2.44 -5.67
N LYS A 74 -17.38 1.33 -6.04
CA LYS A 74 -18.01 0.01 -5.95
C LYS A 74 -18.35 -0.35 -4.51
N GLN A 75 -17.44 -0.14 -3.57
CA GLN A 75 -17.68 -0.42 -2.16
C GLN A 75 -18.77 0.46 -1.57
N LEU A 76 -18.80 1.73 -1.95
CA LEU A 76 -19.83 2.66 -1.53
C LEU A 76 -21.22 2.25 -2.06
N ASN A 77 -21.33 1.87 -3.31
CA ASN A 77 -22.57 1.41 -3.92
C ASN A 77 -23.07 0.11 -3.26
N GLU A 78 -22.20 -0.86 -3.02
CA GLU A 78 -22.54 -2.08 -2.29
C GLU A 78 -23.02 -1.77 -0.87
N PHE A 79 -22.36 -0.82 -0.18
CA PHE A 79 -22.77 -0.36 1.14
C PHE A 79 -24.18 0.26 1.13
N ILE A 80 -24.47 1.14 0.17
CA ILE A 80 -25.78 1.78 0.02
C ILE A 80 -26.88 0.76 -0.24
N GLU A 81 -26.63 -0.22 -1.09
CA GLU A 81 -27.60 -1.29 -1.38
C GLU A 81 -27.85 -2.18 -0.16
N ASN A 82 -26.81 -2.55 0.56
CA ASN A 82 -26.90 -3.45 1.70
C ASN A 82 -27.54 -2.80 2.94
N ILE A 83 -27.43 -1.47 3.11
CA ILE A 83 -27.94 -0.77 4.29
C ILE A 83 -29.47 -0.79 4.39
N LYS A 84 -30.16 -1.07 3.30
CA LYS A 84 -31.63 -1.10 3.25
C LYS A 84 -32.26 -2.31 3.95
N ASN A 85 -31.49 -3.39 4.11
CA ASN A 85 -32.01 -4.70 4.57
C ASN A 85 -31.30 -5.26 5.81
N VAL A 86 -30.57 -4.41 6.56
CA VAL A 86 -29.78 -4.84 7.71
C VAL A 86 -30.31 -4.26 9.03
N THR A 87 -29.97 -4.91 10.14
CA THR A 87 -30.33 -4.43 11.49
C THR A 87 -29.53 -3.17 11.84
N ASP A 88 -29.97 -2.42 12.87
CA ASP A 88 -29.27 -1.21 13.32
C ASP A 88 -27.85 -1.51 13.83
N GLU A 89 -27.63 -2.67 14.45
CA GLU A 89 -26.30 -3.12 14.88
C GLU A 89 -25.38 -3.40 13.68
N GLU A 90 -25.91 -4.06 12.65
CA GLU A 90 -25.18 -4.31 11.40
C GLU A 90 -24.86 -3.01 10.67
N LYS A 91 -25.78 -2.04 10.63
CA LYS A 91 -25.54 -0.70 10.08
C LYS A 91 -24.40 0.01 10.78
N LYS A 92 -24.36 -0.06 12.12
CA LYS A 92 -23.29 0.54 12.92
C LYS A 92 -21.93 -0.10 12.61
N ALA A 93 -21.87 -1.43 12.52
CA ALA A 93 -20.65 -2.14 12.14
C ALA A 93 -20.18 -1.79 10.73
N MET A 94 -21.11 -1.65 9.78
CA MET A 94 -20.81 -1.25 8.40
C MET A 94 -20.28 0.19 8.32
N LEU A 95 -20.86 1.11 9.09
CA LEU A 95 -20.39 2.50 9.20
C LEU A 95 -18.99 2.58 9.78
N ASP A 96 -18.69 1.82 10.83
CA ASP A 96 -17.36 1.74 11.43
C ASP A 96 -16.35 1.24 10.39
N ASN A 97 -16.67 0.21 9.64
CA ASN A 97 -15.83 -0.33 8.60
C ASN A 97 -15.57 0.69 7.46
N ALA A 98 -16.65 1.39 7.04
CA ALA A 98 -16.53 2.44 6.02
C ALA A 98 -15.65 3.60 6.49
N ASN A 99 -15.77 4.03 7.74
CA ASN A 99 -14.94 5.08 8.32
C ASN A 99 -13.46 4.66 8.38
N LYS A 100 -13.17 3.44 8.79
CA LYS A 100 -11.79 2.90 8.80
C LYS A 100 -11.20 2.87 7.39
N PHE A 101 -11.98 2.50 6.41
CA PHE A 101 -11.57 2.48 5.01
C PHE A 101 -11.26 3.90 4.50
N ILE A 102 -12.11 4.88 4.81
CA ILE A 102 -11.91 6.29 4.45
C ILE A 102 -10.62 6.84 5.07
N VAL A 103 -10.34 6.53 6.34
CA VAL A 103 -9.10 6.96 7.01
C VAL A 103 -7.87 6.43 6.27
N VAL A 104 -7.88 5.17 5.89
CA VAL A 104 -6.79 4.56 5.12
C VAL A 104 -6.66 5.18 3.74
N ALA A 105 -7.76 5.38 3.04
CA ALA A 105 -7.77 6.00 1.72
C ALA A 105 -7.20 7.42 1.75
N LYS A 106 -7.59 8.23 2.74
CA LYS A 106 -7.04 9.58 2.93
C LYS A 106 -5.54 9.58 3.24
N MET A 107 -5.08 8.62 4.03
CA MET A 107 -3.66 8.46 4.33
C MET A 107 -2.85 8.18 3.07
N TYR A 108 -3.31 7.25 2.24
CA TYR A 108 -2.67 6.93 0.97
C TYR A 108 -2.81 8.05 -0.07
N GLN A 109 -3.90 8.78 -0.05
CA GLN A 109 -4.10 9.95 -0.91
C GLN A 109 -3.06 11.04 -0.64
N LYS A 110 -2.73 11.29 0.63
CA LYS A 110 -1.66 12.23 1.00
C LYS A 110 -0.28 11.81 0.48
N MET A 111 -0.04 10.50 0.36
CA MET A 111 1.23 9.93 -0.08
C MET A 111 1.32 9.81 -1.61
N GLY A 112 0.19 9.93 -2.31
CA GLY A 112 0.05 9.48 -3.69
C GLY A 112 -0.28 10.57 -4.70
N VAL A 113 0.08 11.84 -4.48
CA VAL A 113 -0.22 12.85 -5.49
C VAL A 113 0.51 12.44 -6.78
N ASP A 114 1.75 12.62 -6.97
CA ASP A 114 2.51 12.01 -8.06
C ASP A 114 3.65 11.19 -7.46
N SER A 115 3.82 9.97 -7.90
CA SER A 115 4.84 9.09 -7.38
C SER A 115 5.97 8.90 -8.37
N TYR A 116 7.18 8.86 -7.85
CA TYR A 116 8.41 8.69 -8.61
C TYR A 116 9.18 7.50 -8.05
N ALA A 117 9.59 6.59 -8.91
CA ALA A 117 10.39 5.45 -8.51
C ALA A 117 11.85 5.88 -8.30
N MET A 118 12.36 5.62 -7.10
CA MET A 118 13.73 5.94 -6.72
C MET A 118 14.66 4.82 -7.17
N VAL A 119 14.92 4.74 -8.48
CA VAL A 119 15.64 3.61 -9.10
C VAL A 119 17.07 3.43 -8.60
N GLN A 120 17.69 4.50 -8.13
CA GLN A 120 19.05 4.42 -7.52
C GLN A 120 19.02 3.81 -6.10
N ASN A 121 17.86 3.73 -5.48
CA ASN A 121 17.69 3.21 -4.13
C ASN A 121 17.00 1.83 -4.10
N ILE A 122 17.03 1.11 -5.21
CA ILE A 122 16.60 -0.30 -5.22
C ILE A 122 17.38 -1.04 -4.15
N SER A 123 16.66 -1.69 -3.24
CA SER A 123 17.27 -2.28 -2.05
C SER A 123 16.70 -3.64 -1.76
N THR A 124 17.54 -4.52 -1.23
CA THR A 124 17.09 -5.76 -0.61
C THR A 124 16.94 -5.51 0.88
N ILE A 125 15.74 -5.72 1.38
CA ILE A 125 15.38 -5.45 2.77
C ILE A 125 14.89 -6.71 3.48
N SER A 126 15.00 -6.73 4.81
CA SER A 126 14.29 -7.73 5.61
C SER A 126 12.78 -7.50 5.53
N LYS A 127 12.01 -8.56 5.41
CA LYS A 127 10.54 -8.50 5.51
C LYS A 127 10.04 -7.93 6.83
N LEU A 128 10.87 -7.97 7.86
CA LEU A 128 10.56 -7.36 9.16
C LEU A 128 10.49 -5.82 9.08
N ARG A 129 11.06 -5.22 8.04
CA ARG A 129 10.95 -3.77 7.77
C ARG A 129 9.64 -3.37 7.09
N VAL A 130 8.88 -4.33 6.58
CA VAL A 130 7.57 -4.08 6.02
C VAL A 130 6.60 -3.82 7.16
N LEU A 131 6.02 -2.64 7.19
CA LEU A 131 5.09 -2.25 8.24
C LEU A 131 3.77 -3.01 8.07
N LYS A 132 3.23 -3.46 9.17
CA LYS A 132 1.94 -4.15 9.15
C LYS A 132 0.85 -3.21 8.64
N PRO A 133 -0.10 -3.70 7.83
CA PRO A 133 -1.23 -2.89 7.42
C PRO A 133 -1.97 -2.33 8.64
N ILE A 134 -2.43 -1.09 8.52
CA ILE A 134 -3.16 -0.42 9.61
C ILE A 134 -4.47 -1.15 9.91
N ASN A 135 -5.07 -1.76 8.87
CA ASN A 135 -6.27 -2.58 9.01
C ASN A 135 -6.44 -3.52 7.81
N LYS A 136 -7.47 -4.38 7.88
CA LYS A 136 -7.78 -5.36 6.83
C LYS A 136 -8.02 -4.78 5.43
N TYR A 137 -8.40 -3.51 5.32
CA TYR A 137 -8.66 -2.89 4.01
C TYR A 137 -7.37 -2.58 3.25
N VAL A 138 -6.29 -2.26 3.95
CA VAL A 138 -4.96 -2.12 3.33
C VAL A 138 -4.53 -3.45 2.73
N VAL A 139 -4.68 -4.55 3.47
CA VAL A 139 -4.40 -5.90 2.97
C VAL A 139 -5.24 -6.19 1.72
N LEU A 140 -6.54 -5.93 1.78
CA LEU A 140 -7.45 -6.18 0.68
C LEU A 140 -7.08 -5.38 -0.58
N CYS A 141 -6.70 -4.12 -0.41
CA CYS A 141 -6.23 -3.28 -1.51
C CYS A 141 -4.93 -3.83 -2.13
N GLN A 142 -4.01 -4.30 -1.29
CA GLN A 142 -2.77 -4.94 -1.75
C GLN A 142 -3.05 -6.24 -2.50
N GLU A 143 -3.90 -7.11 -1.97
CA GLU A 143 -4.29 -8.37 -2.59
C GLU A 143 -4.97 -8.20 -3.94
N LYS A 144 -5.82 -7.17 -4.07
CA LYS A 144 -6.49 -6.85 -5.33
C LYS A 144 -5.62 -6.08 -6.33
N GLY A 145 -4.38 -5.78 -5.97
CA GLY A 145 -3.47 -5.04 -6.84
C GLY A 145 -3.84 -3.57 -7.02
N LEU A 146 -4.67 -3.02 -6.14
CA LEU A 146 -5.09 -1.61 -6.16
C LEU A 146 -3.98 -0.68 -5.67
N LEU A 147 -3.04 -1.23 -4.93
CA LEU A 147 -1.79 -0.60 -4.51
C LEU A 147 -0.63 -1.25 -5.28
N LYS A 148 -0.58 -1.01 -6.56
CA LYS A 148 0.50 -1.49 -7.42
C LYS A 148 1.76 -0.67 -7.26
#